data_006909d9a5a9c8a8d9349398dd0702f1
#
_entry.id   006909d9a5a9c8a8d9349398dd0702f1
#
_cell.length_a   1.000
_cell.length_b   1.000
_cell.length_c   1.000
_cell.angle_alpha   90.00
_cell.angle_beta   90.00
_cell.angle_gamma   90.00
#
_symmetry.space_group_name_H-M   'P 1'
#
loop_
_entity.id
_entity.type
_entity.pdbx_description
1 polymer ?
#
loop_
_entity_poly.entity_id
_entity_poly.type
_entity_poly.pdbx_seq_one_letter_code
_entity_poly.pdbx_strand_id
1 'polypeptide(L)'
;LCFSTTGTVQALSPEGATPYVIGALRMLVGGLALLLWCAFQGELPRFWRWPMRCVVPSTLALLGFQFFFFRGVLEAGVAVGTVVAIGFSPIVVALLGLIFLREKPAKAWYPATGLALIGLILLNADAVGGASFAGMAFPLLAGFSYACYFVFSKPLAQNAAPGSVMMV
;
A
#
# COMPACT_ATOMS: atom_id res chain seq x y z
N LEU A 1 3.77 9.51 -8.95
CA LEU A 1 2.83 10.58 -9.36
C LEU A 1 1.37 10.18 -9.11
N CYS A 2 0.88 9.04 -9.63
CA CYS A 2 -0.53 8.63 -9.46
C CYS A 2 -0.97 8.44 -7.98
N PHE A 3 -0.07 8.06 -7.09
CA PHE A 3 -0.40 7.88 -5.68
C PHE A 3 -0.55 9.22 -4.94
N SER A 4 0.22 10.24 -5.31
CA SER A 4 0.15 11.57 -4.68
C SER A 4 -1.15 12.31 -4.97
N THR A 5 -1.82 12.02 -6.10
CA THR A 5 -3.10 12.65 -6.44
C THR A 5 -4.29 12.07 -5.67
N THR A 6 -4.13 10.95 -4.98
CA THR A 6 -5.22 10.27 -4.25
C THR A 6 -5.82 11.15 -3.16
N GLY A 7 -4.99 11.81 -2.37
CA GLY A 7 -5.45 12.72 -1.30
C GLY A 7 -6.17 13.95 -1.87
N THR A 8 -5.65 14.51 -2.96
CA THR A 8 -6.24 15.68 -3.63
C THR A 8 -7.61 15.35 -4.25
N VAL A 9 -7.72 14.20 -4.94
CA VAL A 9 -9.00 13.74 -5.51
C VAL A 9 -10.03 13.49 -4.41
N GLN A 10 -9.61 12.96 -3.27
CA GLN A 10 -10.48 12.75 -2.13
C GLN A 10 -10.95 14.07 -1.50
N ALA A 11 -10.08 15.08 -1.42
CA ALA A 11 -10.42 16.40 -0.91
C ALA A 11 -11.37 17.18 -1.84
N LEU A 12 -11.32 16.90 -3.15
CA LEU A 12 -12.16 17.54 -4.18
C LEU A 12 -13.43 16.74 -4.48
N SER A 13 -13.67 15.61 -3.81
CA SER A 13 -14.84 14.78 -4.09
C SER A 13 -16.14 15.45 -3.61
N PRO A 14 -17.25 15.30 -4.36
CA PRO A 14 -18.52 15.90 -4.00
C PRO A 14 -19.07 15.36 -2.66
N GLU A 15 -19.85 16.19 -1.97
CA GLU A 15 -20.52 15.83 -0.72
C GLU A 15 -21.40 14.58 -0.94
N GLY A 16 -21.08 13.49 -0.23
CA GLY A 16 -21.75 12.19 -0.36
C GLY A 16 -20.91 11.07 -0.94
N ALA A 17 -19.77 11.34 -1.55
CA ALA A 17 -18.84 10.29 -1.97
C ALA A 17 -18.01 9.80 -0.77
N THR A 18 -18.33 8.60 -0.28
CA THR A 18 -17.53 8.02 0.80
C THR A 18 -16.13 7.65 0.30
N PRO A 19 -15.07 7.81 1.10
CA PRO A 19 -13.69 7.43 0.73
C PRO A 19 -13.58 5.97 0.26
N TYR A 20 -14.43 5.10 0.76
CA TYR A 20 -14.50 3.69 0.34
C TYR A 20 -14.96 3.51 -1.10
N VAL A 21 -15.95 4.30 -1.54
CA VAL A 21 -16.43 4.28 -2.93
C VAL A 21 -15.35 4.77 -3.89
N ILE A 22 -14.63 5.83 -3.52
CA ILE A 22 -13.49 6.35 -4.30
C ILE A 22 -12.39 5.29 -4.39
N GLY A 23 -12.05 4.63 -3.28
CA GLY A 23 -11.09 3.55 -3.24
C GLY A 23 -11.48 2.36 -4.13
N ALA A 24 -12.74 1.92 -4.05
CA ALA A 24 -13.27 0.83 -4.86
C ALA A 24 -13.27 1.16 -6.37
N LEU A 25 -13.74 2.35 -6.75
CA LEU A 25 -13.72 2.82 -8.14
C LEU A 25 -12.29 2.89 -8.69
N ARG A 26 -11.35 3.39 -7.90
CA ARG A 26 -9.94 3.45 -8.28
C ARG A 26 -9.36 2.05 -8.55
N MET A 27 -9.69 1.08 -7.68
CA MET A 27 -9.27 -0.31 -7.85
C MET A 27 -9.87 -0.93 -9.10
N LEU A 28 -11.17 -0.72 -9.35
CA LEU A 28 -11.85 -1.22 -10.55
C LEU A 28 -11.26 -0.63 -11.82
N VAL A 29 -11.12 0.70 -11.89
CA VAL A 29 -10.58 1.38 -13.07
C VAL A 29 -9.12 0.99 -13.29
N GLY A 30 -8.30 0.96 -12.24
CA GLY A 30 -6.90 0.55 -12.32
C GLY A 30 -6.76 -0.91 -12.76
N GLY A 31 -7.55 -1.81 -12.19
CA GLY A 31 -7.58 -3.22 -12.57
C GLY A 31 -8.01 -3.44 -14.02
N LEU A 32 -9.06 -2.77 -14.47
CA LEU A 32 -9.52 -2.83 -15.87
C LEU A 32 -8.48 -2.27 -16.84
N ALA A 33 -7.83 -1.15 -16.50
CA ALA A 33 -6.77 -0.56 -17.31
C ALA A 33 -5.58 -1.51 -17.46
N LEU A 34 -5.16 -2.17 -16.38
CA LEU A 34 -4.10 -3.17 -16.40
C LEU A 34 -4.50 -4.41 -17.20
N LEU A 35 -5.74 -4.89 -17.06
CA LEU A 35 -6.26 -6.01 -17.86
C LEU A 35 -6.23 -5.70 -19.35
N LEU A 36 -6.71 -4.53 -19.74
CA LEU A 36 -6.68 -4.07 -21.14
C LEU A 36 -5.23 -3.97 -21.63
N TRP A 37 -4.34 -3.39 -20.84
CA TRP A 37 -2.93 -3.28 -21.17
C TRP A 37 -2.28 -4.64 -21.44
N CYS A 38 -2.48 -5.61 -20.54
CA CYS A 38 -1.95 -6.97 -20.73
C CYS A 38 -2.61 -7.69 -21.91
N ALA A 39 -3.89 -7.46 -22.17
CA ALA A 39 -4.57 -7.99 -23.34
C ALA A 39 -3.95 -7.44 -24.64
N PHE A 40 -3.62 -6.15 -24.70
CA PHE A 40 -2.94 -5.54 -25.85
C PHE A 40 -1.51 -6.08 -26.06
N GLN A 41 -0.82 -6.43 -24.98
CA GLN A 41 0.52 -7.03 -25.08
C GLN A 41 0.49 -8.54 -25.36
N GLY A 42 -0.67 -9.17 -25.39
CA GLY A 42 -0.81 -10.62 -25.55
C GLY A 42 -0.37 -11.43 -24.33
N GLU A 43 -0.11 -10.75 -23.21
CA GLU A 43 0.34 -11.34 -21.96
C GLU A 43 -0.84 -11.51 -20.98
N LEU A 44 -1.96 -12.06 -21.44
CA LEU A 44 -3.10 -12.33 -20.55
C LEU A 44 -2.66 -13.26 -19.42
N PRO A 45 -2.85 -12.83 -18.15
CA PRO A 45 -2.45 -13.63 -17.01
C PRO A 45 -3.21 -14.94 -17.02
N ARG A 46 -2.48 -16.05 -17.06
CA ARG A 46 -3.05 -17.38 -16.85
C ARG A 46 -3.39 -17.55 -15.37
N PHE A 47 -4.47 -16.94 -14.91
CA PHE A 47 -4.95 -17.00 -13.52
C PHE A 47 -4.95 -18.41 -12.93
N TRP A 48 -5.18 -19.43 -13.76
CA TRP A 48 -5.20 -20.84 -13.35
C TRP A 48 -3.84 -21.41 -12.94
N ARG A 49 -2.74 -20.75 -13.29
CA ARG A 49 -1.37 -21.18 -12.93
C ARG A 49 -0.78 -20.43 -11.75
N TRP A 50 -1.51 -19.49 -11.20
CA TRP A 50 -1.01 -18.71 -10.07
C TRP A 50 -1.15 -19.47 -8.77
N PRO A 51 -0.11 -19.44 -7.90
CA PRO A 51 -0.18 -20.07 -6.60
C PRO A 51 -1.20 -19.34 -5.73
N MET A 52 -2.41 -19.87 -5.61
CA MET A 52 -3.49 -19.29 -4.81
C MET A 52 -3.06 -19.00 -3.36
N ARG A 53 -2.08 -19.76 -2.85
CA ARG A 53 -1.48 -19.54 -1.53
C ARG A 53 -0.79 -18.18 -1.37
N CYS A 54 -0.36 -17.55 -2.48
CA CYS A 54 0.25 -16.23 -2.48
C CYS A 54 -0.76 -15.16 -2.93
N VAL A 55 -1.61 -15.48 -3.92
CA VAL A 55 -2.60 -14.53 -4.48
C VAL A 55 -3.62 -14.13 -3.42
N VAL A 56 -4.26 -15.09 -2.76
CA VAL A 56 -5.31 -14.80 -1.77
C VAL A 56 -4.81 -13.92 -0.62
N PRO A 57 -3.71 -14.24 0.07
CA PRO A 57 -3.22 -13.37 1.15
C PRO A 57 -2.74 -12.00 0.63
N SER A 58 -2.17 -11.91 -0.58
CA SER A 58 -1.78 -10.62 -1.16
C SER A 58 -3.00 -9.73 -1.42
N THR A 59 -4.06 -10.30 -2.03
CA THR A 59 -5.30 -9.57 -2.29
C THR A 59 -5.98 -9.12 -1.00
N LEU A 60 -6.09 -10.02 0.00
CA LEU A 60 -6.66 -9.67 1.30
C LEU A 60 -5.86 -8.60 2.02
N ALA A 61 -4.52 -8.66 1.94
CA ALA A 61 -3.64 -7.66 2.53
C ALA A 61 -3.81 -6.30 1.84
N LEU A 62 -3.98 -6.27 0.51
CA LEU A 62 -4.21 -5.04 -0.23
C LEU A 62 -5.59 -4.44 0.07
N LEU A 63 -6.64 -5.27 0.17
CA LEU A 63 -7.98 -4.82 0.60
C LEU A 63 -7.93 -4.27 2.03
N GLY A 64 -7.24 -4.96 2.94
CA GLY A 64 -7.03 -4.49 4.31
C GLY A 64 -6.30 -3.14 4.36
N PHE A 65 -5.25 -2.98 3.54
CA PHE A 65 -4.56 -1.70 3.40
C PHE A 65 -5.52 -0.59 2.99
N GLN A 66 -6.34 -0.81 1.96
CA GLN A 66 -7.30 0.20 1.50
C GLN A 66 -8.30 0.59 2.58
N PHE A 67 -8.88 -0.40 3.26
CA PHE A 67 -9.83 -0.16 4.32
C PHE A 67 -9.23 0.65 5.48
N PHE A 68 -8.10 0.19 6.00
CA PHE A 68 -7.45 0.84 7.14
C PHE A 68 -6.84 2.20 6.78
N PHE A 69 -6.32 2.36 5.56
CA PHE A 69 -5.78 3.62 5.09
C PHE A 69 -6.86 4.69 5.02
N PHE A 70 -7.99 4.41 4.36
CA PHE A 70 -9.06 5.39 4.25
C PHE A 70 -9.70 5.71 5.61
N ARG A 71 -9.83 4.71 6.47
CA ARG A 71 -10.30 4.95 7.84
C ARG A 71 -9.32 5.81 8.62
N GLY A 72 -8.03 5.52 8.50
CA GLY A 72 -6.97 6.32 9.13
C GLY A 72 -6.94 7.77 8.66
N VAL A 73 -7.14 7.99 7.37
CA VAL A 73 -7.23 9.35 6.78
C VAL A 73 -8.43 10.11 7.32
N LEU A 74 -9.57 9.45 7.52
CA LEU A 74 -10.77 10.08 8.11
C LEU A 74 -10.57 10.47 9.59
N GLU A 75 -9.88 9.66 10.38
CA GLU A 75 -9.74 9.85 11.81
C GLU A 75 -8.51 10.70 12.19
N ALA A 76 -7.39 10.50 11.51
CA ALA A 76 -6.13 11.19 11.80
C ALA A 76 -5.80 12.34 10.81
N GLY A 77 -6.59 12.48 9.75
CA GLY A 77 -6.30 13.40 8.66
C GLY A 77 -5.34 12.81 7.61
N VAL A 78 -5.35 13.41 6.41
CA VAL A 78 -4.58 12.91 5.26
C VAL A 78 -3.07 12.87 5.54
N ALA A 79 -2.54 13.93 6.13
CA ALA A 79 -1.11 14.06 6.41
C ALA A 79 -0.63 12.98 7.38
N VAL A 80 -1.25 12.88 8.55
CA VAL A 80 -0.88 11.90 9.59
C VAL A 80 -1.11 10.48 9.11
N GLY A 81 -2.28 10.20 8.50
CA GLY A 81 -2.61 8.88 7.98
C GLY A 81 -1.57 8.38 6.97
N THR A 82 -1.13 9.27 6.06
CA THR A 82 -0.15 8.95 5.02
C THR A 82 1.25 8.76 5.63
N VAL A 83 1.69 9.68 6.49
CA VAL A 83 3.02 9.63 7.13
C VAL A 83 3.20 8.36 7.93
N VAL A 84 2.22 8.02 8.76
CA VAL A 84 2.28 6.84 9.63
C VAL A 84 2.21 5.55 8.80
N ALA A 85 1.27 5.45 7.86
CA ALA A 85 1.13 4.23 7.04
C ALA A 85 2.37 3.98 6.16
N ILE A 86 2.85 5.01 5.45
CA ILE A 86 4.01 4.88 4.55
C ILE A 86 5.31 4.75 5.33
N GLY A 87 5.48 5.52 6.41
CA GLY A 87 6.68 5.50 7.23
C GLY A 87 6.86 4.19 8.00
N PHE A 88 5.76 3.61 8.48
CA PHE A 88 5.79 2.35 9.23
C PHE A 88 6.01 1.13 8.34
N SER A 89 5.49 1.15 7.10
CA SER A 89 5.50 -0.02 6.23
C SER A 89 6.91 -0.56 5.91
N PRO A 90 7.97 0.22 5.61
CA PRO A 90 9.30 -0.32 5.34
C PRO A 90 9.90 -1.09 6.52
N ILE A 91 9.61 -0.63 7.75
CA ILE A 91 10.07 -1.29 8.98
C ILE A 91 9.43 -2.67 9.09
N VAL A 92 8.11 -2.73 8.88
CA VAL A 92 7.36 -3.99 8.94
C VAL A 92 7.75 -4.92 7.79
N VAL A 93 7.96 -4.39 6.57
CA VAL A 93 8.46 -5.19 5.42
C VAL A 93 9.79 -5.84 5.75
N ALA A 94 10.73 -5.09 6.35
CA ALA A 94 12.03 -5.64 6.73
C ALA A 94 11.89 -6.72 7.82
N LEU A 95 11.04 -6.50 8.80
CA LEU A 95 10.78 -7.45 9.88
C LEU A 95 10.12 -8.74 9.35
N LEU A 96 9.07 -8.61 8.56
CA LEU A 96 8.40 -9.76 7.95
C LEU A 96 9.30 -10.48 6.94
N GLY A 97 10.10 -9.75 6.16
CA GLY A 97 11.10 -10.30 5.26
C GLY A 97 12.14 -11.14 5.99
N LEU A 98 12.59 -10.67 7.15
CA LEU A 98 13.52 -11.44 8.00
C LEU A 98 12.86 -12.72 8.55
N ILE A 99 11.60 -12.65 8.98
CA ILE A 99 10.88 -13.78 9.61
C ILE A 99 10.45 -14.81 8.55
N PHE A 100 9.78 -14.38 7.49
CA PHE A 100 9.15 -15.28 6.52
C PHE A 100 10.07 -15.65 5.36
N LEU A 101 10.88 -14.71 4.87
CA LEU A 101 11.77 -14.92 3.73
C LEU A 101 13.21 -15.21 4.16
N ARG A 102 13.53 -15.02 5.45
CA ARG A 102 14.89 -15.15 6.01
C ARG A 102 15.92 -14.28 5.30
N GLU A 103 15.47 -13.17 4.71
CA GLU A 103 16.30 -12.20 4.02
C GLU A 103 16.67 -11.05 4.95
N LYS A 104 17.94 -10.75 5.03
CA LYS A 104 18.43 -9.59 5.79
C LYS A 104 18.46 -8.35 4.87
N PRO A 105 17.93 -7.20 5.32
CA PRO A 105 18.07 -5.96 4.58
C PRO A 105 19.54 -5.65 4.30
N ALA A 106 19.82 -5.06 3.13
CA ALA A 106 21.17 -4.59 2.81
C ALA A 106 21.62 -3.53 3.83
N LYS A 107 22.93 -3.45 4.11
CA LYS A 107 23.45 -2.47 5.07
C LYS A 107 23.07 -1.02 4.76
N ALA A 108 22.99 -0.67 3.48
CA ALA A 108 22.55 0.64 3.01
C ALA A 108 21.07 0.94 3.27
N TRP A 109 20.24 -0.08 3.50
CA TRP A 109 18.82 0.08 3.78
C TRP A 109 18.57 0.83 5.11
N TYR A 110 19.37 0.56 6.14
CA TYR A 110 19.18 1.16 7.46
C TYR A 110 19.30 2.69 7.45
N PRO A 111 20.43 3.27 6.95
CA PRO A 111 20.55 4.72 6.88
C PRO A 111 19.56 5.35 5.90
N ALA A 112 19.24 4.69 4.77
CA ALA A 112 18.28 5.19 3.80
C ALA A 112 16.86 5.28 4.40
N THR A 113 16.43 4.24 5.11
CA THR A 113 15.11 4.23 5.78
C THR A 113 15.06 5.26 6.90
N GLY A 114 16.12 5.38 7.71
CA GLY A 114 16.21 6.40 8.76
C GLY A 114 16.11 7.82 8.19
N LEU A 115 16.82 8.12 7.11
CA LEU A 115 16.79 9.43 6.45
C LEU A 115 15.40 9.73 5.86
N ALA A 116 14.77 8.73 5.22
CA ALA A 116 13.43 8.85 4.67
C ALA A 116 12.38 9.12 5.76
N LEU A 117 12.46 8.44 6.90
CA LEU A 117 11.57 8.67 8.05
C LEU A 117 11.75 10.06 8.65
N ILE A 118 12.99 10.52 8.81
CA ILE A 118 13.27 11.88 9.29
C ILE A 118 12.68 12.90 8.33
N GLY A 119 12.91 12.77 7.01
CA GLY A 119 12.34 13.66 6.01
C GLY A 119 10.81 13.67 6.02
N LEU A 120 10.19 12.51 6.18
CA LEU A 120 8.73 12.37 6.24
C LEU A 120 8.14 13.06 7.48
N ILE A 121 8.77 12.90 8.65
CA ILE A 121 8.36 13.57 9.90
C ILE A 121 8.55 15.08 9.78
N LEU A 122 9.68 15.55 9.27
CA LEU A 122 9.95 16.99 9.11
C LEU A 122 8.93 17.67 8.18
N LEU A 123 8.57 17.02 7.08
CA LEU A 123 7.57 17.55 6.13
C LEU A 123 6.16 17.65 6.73
N ASN A 124 5.87 16.91 7.79
CA ASN A 124 4.53 16.83 8.38
C ASN A 124 4.55 17.08 9.89
N ALA A 125 5.56 17.79 10.40
CA ALA A 125 5.79 17.98 11.84
C ALA A 125 4.56 18.56 12.55
N ASP A 126 3.94 19.60 11.96
CA ASP A 126 2.77 20.26 12.53
C ASP A 126 1.55 19.32 12.62
N ALA A 127 1.35 18.48 11.61
CA ALA A 127 0.24 17.54 11.56
C ALA A 127 0.43 16.37 12.56
N VAL A 128 1.65 15.86 12.66
CA VAL A 128 1.99 14.74 13.56
C VAL A 128 1.94 15.17 15.04
N GLY A 129 2.36 16.39 15.35
CA GLY A 129 2.35 16.92 16.72
C GLY A 129 0.96 17.07 17.33
N GLY A 130 -0.09 17.22 16.51
CA GLY A 130 -1.49 17.32 16.94
C GLY A 130 -2.28 16.01 16.90
N ALA A 131 -1.69 14.90 16.47
CA ALA A 131 -2.40 13.66 16.27
C ALA A 131 -2.71 12.92 17.58
N SER A 132 -3.97 12.47 17.72
CA SER A 132 -4.38 11.60 18.83
C SER A 132 -3.78 10.21 18.66
N PHE A 133 -3.37 9.60 19.77
CA PHE A 133 -2.83 8.22 19.78
C PHE A 133 -3.86 7.20 19.23
N ALA A 134 -5.14 7.40 19.53
CA ALA A 134 -6.23 6.56 19.01
C ALA A 134 -6.37 6.67 17.47
N GLY A 135 -6.16 7.84 16.90
CA GLY A 135 -6.21 8.07 15.46
C GLY A 135 -5.07 7.40 14.68
N MET A 136 -3.96 7.04 15.35
CA MET A 136 -2.81 6.39 14.71
C MET A 136 -2.99 4.88 14.50
N ALA A 137 -3.96 4.24 15.16
CA ALA A 137 -4.16 2.79 15.08
C ALA A 137 -4.46 2.31 13.65
N PHE A 138 -5.37 2.99 12.96
CA PHE A 138 -5.73 2.62 11.59
C PHE A 138 -4.59 2.81 10.57
N PRO A 139 -3.85 3.93 10.56
CA PRO A 139 -2.66 4.08 9.72
C PRO A 139 -1.59 3.02 9.99
N LEU A 140 -1.37 2.63 11.24
CA LEU A 140 -0.42 1.55 11.57
C LEU A 140 -0.89 0.20 11.02
N LEU A 141 -2.19 -0.13 11.15
CA LEU A 141 -2.78 -1.33 10.55
C LEU A 141 -2.69 -1.30 9.01
N ALA A 142 -2.86 -0.12 8.41
CA ALA A 142 -2.66 0.05 6.97
C ALA A 142 -1.21 -0.25 6.58
N GLY A 143 -0.23 0.33 7.27
CA GLY A 143 1.18 0.07 7.02
C GLY A 143 1.56 -1.41 7.19
N PHE A 144 0.99 -2.07 8.19
CA PHE A 144 1.16 -3.51 8.40
C PHE A 144 0.56 -4.33 7.25
N SER A 145 -0.68 -4.03 6.85
CA SER A 145 -1.35 -4.71 5.73
C SER A 145 -0.58 -4.52 4.42
N TYR A 146 -0.06 -3.32 4.17
CA TYR A 146 0.78 -3.03 3.02
C TYR A 146 2.08 -3.84 3.03
N ALA A 147 2.72 -3.98 4.18
CA ALA A 147 3.90 -4.81 4.34
C ALA A 147 3.61 -6.30 4.07
N CYS A 148 2.48 -6.81 4.56
CA CYS A 148 2.02 -8.16 4.25
C CYS A 148 1.83 -8.37 2.74
N TYR A 149 1.20 -7.40 2.05
CA TYR A 149 1.08 -7.43 0.60
C TYR A 149 2.43 -7.59 -0.10
N PHE A 150 3.45 -6.80 0.27
CA PHE A 150 4.78 -6.91 -0.33
C PHE A 150 5.42 -8.28 -0.10
N VAL A 151 5.32 -8.81 1.10
CA VAL A 151 5.94 -10.10 1.44
C VAL A 151 5.26 -11.25 0.69
N PHE A 152 3.93 -11.27 0.62
CA PHE A 152 3.18 -12.34 -0.06
C PHE A 152 3.19 -12.21 -1.58
N SER A 153 3.31 -10.98 -2.13
CA SER A 153 3.42 -10.77 -3.59
C SER A 153 4.82 -11.03 -4.15
N LYS A 154 5.87 -11.02 -3.31
CA LYS A 154 7.25 -11.23 -3.75
C LYS A 154 7.47 -12.54 -4.54
N PRO A 155 6.98 -13.72 -4.10
CA PRO A 155 7.12 -14.94 -4.89
C PRO A 155 6.38 -14.89 -6.24
N LEU A 156 5.29 -14.12 -6.32
CA LEU A 156 4.58 -13.90 -7.59
C LEU A 156 5.41 -13.06 -8.55
N ALA A 157 6.04 -11.98 -8.04
CA ALA A 157 6.88 -11.09 -8.82
C ALA A 157 8.12 -11.77 -9.40
N GLN A 158 8.64 -12.81 -8.75
CA GLN A 158 9.79 -13.57 -9.24
C GLN A 158 9.45 -14.58 -10.34
N ASN A 159 8.19 -15.03 -10.42
CA ASN A 159 7.77 -16.12 -11.30
C ASN A 159 6.78 -15.70 -12.40
N ALA A 160 6.38 -14.43 -12.46
CA ALA A 160 5.42 -13.92 -13.43
C ALA A 160 5.91 -12.64 -14.11
N ALA A 161 5.38 -12.36 -15.30
CA ALA A 161 5.68 -11.10 -15.99
C ALA A 161 5.25 -9.90 -15.14
N PRO A 162 6.03 -8.79 -15.12
CA PRO A 162 5.76 -7.64 -14.24
C PRO A 162 4.34 -7.08 -14.35
N GLY A 163 3.76 -7.06 -15.54
CA GLY A 163 2.40 -6.58 -15.78
C GLY A 163 1.33 -7.44 -15.11
N SER A 164 1.51 -8.76 -15.08
CA SER A 164 0.56 -9.68 -14.46
C SER A 164 0.58 -9.64 -12.93
N VAL A 165 1.72 -9.30 -12.32
CA VAL A 165 1.83 -9.19 -10.86
C VAL A 165 1.13 -7.95 -10.32
N MET A 166 1.11 -6.86 -11.10
CA MET A 166 0.43 -5.61 -10.69
C MET A 166 -1.10 -5.70 -10.70
N MET A 167 -1.67 -6.80 -11.21
CA MET A 167 -3.12 -7.04 -11.19
C MET A 167 -3.63 -7.70 -9.90
N VAL A 168 -2.76 -8.25 -9.09
CA VAL A 168 -3.06 -8.85 -7.79
C VAL A 168 -3.06 -7.80 -6.70
#